data_fa0998b3322ccab6c1f529ea40a3bcde
#
_entry.id   fa0998b3322ccab6c1f529ea40a3bcde
#
_cell.length_a   1.000
_cell.length_b   1.000
_cell.length_c   1.000
_cell.angle_alpha   90.00
_cell.angle_beta   90.00
_cell.angle_gamma   90.00
#
_symmetry.space_group_name_H-M   'P 1'
#
loop_
_entity.id
_entity.type
_entity.pdbx_description
1 polymer ?
#
loop_
_entity_poly.entity_id
_entity_poly.type
_entity_poly.pdbx_seq_one_letter_code
_entity_poly.pdbx_strand_id
1 'polypeptide(L)'
;MRKQTILSGNAYLLEERNKKNHNFFSRDELNAILSFYGSGVASGKWKDYAIDTTKEQTSFSIYRHASELPFLKVIKYHKIKKADERWKIISMSGQELKRNRNLDAVIKFLKSRNLELVK
;
A
#
# COMPACT_ATOMS: atom_id res chain seq x y z
N MET A 1 -19.15 7.91 -1.65
CA MET A 1 -18.85 6.74 -0.81
C MET A 1 -17.64 6.01 -1.37
N ARG A 2 -16.82 5.62 -0.48
CA ARG A 2 -15.62 4.89 -0.86
C ARG A 2 -15.98 3.45 -1.17
N LYS A 3 -15.43 2.96 -2.25
CA LYS A 3 -15.65 1.58 -2.62
C LYS A 3 -14.47 0.75 -2.16
N GLN A 4 -14.70 -0.06 -1.17
CA GLN A 4 -13.67 -0.94 -0.68
C GLN A 4 -13.68 -2.23 -1.43
N THR A 5 -12.52 -2.66 -1.86
CA THR A 5 -12.41 -3.85 -2.67
C THR A 5 -11.29 -4.71 -2.17
N ILE A 6 -11.56 -5.99 -2.02
CA ILE A 6 -10.55 -6.98 -1.73
C ILE A 6 -10.48 -7.87 -2.96
N LEU A 7 -9.40 -7.75 -3.70
CA LEU A 7 -9.24 -8.43 -4.97
C LEU A 7 -8.01 -9.30 -4.96
N SER A 8 -8.07 -10.39 -5.72
CA SER A 8 -6.85 -11.12 -6.01
C SER A 8 -5.97 -10.24 -6.89
N GLY A 9 -4.68 -10.50 -6.88
CA GLY A 9 -3.77 -9.71 -7.69
C GLY A 9 -4.13 -9.76 -9.17
N ASN A 10 -4.56 -10.92 -9.67
CA ASN A 10 -4.93 -11.05 -11.06
C ASN A 10 -6.13 -10.19 -11.42
N ALA A 11 -7.14 -10.18 -10.57
CA ALA A 11 -8.33 -9.39 -10.86
C ALA A 11 -8.01 -7.91 -10.86
N TYR A 12 -7.18 -7.47 -9.91
CA TYR A 12 -6.81 -6.08 -9.84
C TYR A 12 -6.00 -5.65 -11.08
N LEU A 13 -5.04 -6.47 -11.47
CA LEU A 13 -4.21 -6.13 -12.62
C LEU A 13 -5.02 -6.07 -13.90
N LEU A 14 -5.99 -6.94 -14.05
CA LEU A 14 -6.84 -6.91 -15.21
C LEU A 14 -7.67 -5.65 -15.25
N GLU A 15 -8.22 -5.27 -14.12
CA GLU A 15 -9.02 -4.05 -14.05
C GLU A 15 -8.17 -2.82 -14.34
N GLU A 16 -6.96 -2.78 -13.81
CA GLU A 16 -6.06 -1.67 -14.08
C GLU A 16 -5.78 -1.54 -15.56
N ARG A 17 -5.52 -2.66 -16.22
CA ARG A 17 -5.23 -2.65 -17.64
C ARG A 17 -6.42 -2.14 -18.46
N ASN A 18 -7.61 -2.58 -18.09
CA ASN A 18 -8.81 -2.21 -18.82
C ASN A 18 -9.12 -0.72 -18.67
N LYS A 19 -8.86 -0.18 -17.51
CA LYS A 19 -9.16 1.23 -17.26
C LYS A 19 -8.17 2.17 -17.89
N LYS A 20 -6.95 1.72 -18.10
CA LYS A 20 -5.91 2.55 -18.70
C LYS A 20 -5.75 3.87 -17.99
N ASN A 21 -5.92 3.89 -16.68
CA ASN A 21 -5.83 5.15 -15.99
C ASN A 21 -4.73 5.09 -14.95
N HIS A 22 -4.34 6.27 -14.52
CA HIS A 22 -3.21 6.44 -13.63
C HIS A 22 -3.63 6.49 -12.16
N ASN A 23 -4.90 6.20 -11.88
CA ASN A 23 -5.43 6.33 -10.55
C ASN A 23 -5.44 5.01 -9.80
N PHE A 24 -4.47 4.18 -10.11
CA PHE A 24 -4.29 2.90 -9.45
C PHE A 24 -2.80 2.64 -9.32
N PHE A 25 -2.46 1.60 -8.60
CA PHE A 25 -1.08 1.12 -8.65
C PHE A 25 -0.79 0.60 -10.05
N SER A 26 0.37 0.90 -10.57
CA SER A 26 0.82 0.24 -11.78
C SER A 26 1.15 -1.22 -11.45
N ARG A 27 1.36 -2.02 -12.50
CA ARG A 27 1.73 -3.41 -12.29
C ARG A 27 3.01 -3.52 -11.48
N ASP A 28 4.02 -2.74 -11.83
CA ASP A 28 5.30 -2.80 -11.13
C ASP A 28 5.16 -2.34 -9.69
N GLU A 29 4.35 -1.31 -9.47
CA GLU A 29 4.10 -0.83 -8.12
C GLU A 29 3.41 -1.89 -7.27
N LEU A 30 2.38 -2.50 -7.82
CA LEU A 30 1.66 -3.52 -7.06
C LEU A 30 2.54 -4.73 -6.80
N ASN A 31 3.35 -5.13 -7.78
CA ASN A 31 4.25 -6.27 -7.59
C ASN A 31 5.25 -5.99 -6.47
N ALA A 32 5.78 -4.76 -6.41
CA ALA A 32 6.72 -4.40 -5.35
C ALA A 32 6.05 -4.45 -3.98
N ILE A 33 4.84 -3.92 -3.89
CA ILE A 33 4.12 -3.92 -2.63
C ILE A 33 3.76 -5.34 -2.21
N LEU A 34 3.29 -6.16 -3.14
CA LEU A 34 2.92 -7.53 -2.84
C LEU A 34 4.13 -8.38 -2.45
N SER A 35 5.28 -8.10 -3.04
CA SER A 35 6.50 -8.81 -2.67
C SER A 35 6.87 -8.51 -1.22
N PHE A 36 6.78 -7.24 -0.84
CA PHE A 36 7.03 -6.85 0.54
C PHE A 36 5.99 -7.49 1.47
N TYR A 37 4.72 -7.42 1.09
CA TYR A 37 3.64 -8.00 1.88
C TYR A 37 3.86 -9.50 2.07
N GLY A 38 4.20 -10.19 1.00
CA GLY A 38 4.38 -11.64 1.05
C GLY A 38 5.49 -12.07 1.99
N SER A 39 6.56 -11.29 2.07
CA SER A 39 7.64 -11.63 2.99
C SER A 39 7.18 -11.53 4.44
N GLY A 40 6.29 -10.59 4.73
CA GLY A 40 5.73 -10.47 6.08
C GLY A 40 4.77 -11.60 6.42
N VAL A 41 4.00 -12.05 5.43
CA VAL A 41 3.13 -13.21 5.64
C VAL A 41 3.98 -14.44 5.92
N ALA A 42 5.02 -14.64 5.14
CA ALA A 42 5.89 -15.80 5.32
C ALA A 42 6.54 -15.82 6.69
N SER A 43 6.84 -14.67 7.26
CA SER A 43 7.45 -14.60 8.59
C SER A 43 6.43 -14.41 9.70
N GLY A 44 5.14 -14.49 9.38
CA GLY A 44 4.09 -14.44 10.40
C GLY A 44 3.77 -13.05 10.93
N LYS A 45 4.21 -12.00 10.25
CA LYS A 45 4.02 -10.65 10.76
C LYS A 45 2.63 -10.10 10.49
N TRP A 46 2.01 -10.49 9.39
CA TRP A 46 0.65 -10.06 9.07
C TRP A 46 -0.05 -11.10 8.23
N LYS A 47 -1.37 -10.94 8.08
CA LYS A 47 -2.20 -11.98 7.51
C LYS A 47 -3.10 -11.57 6.37
N ASP A 48 -3.34 -10.26 6.23
CA ASP A 48 -4.36 -9.85 5.28
C ASP A 48 -4.07 -8.47 4.76
N TYR A 49 -4.67 -8.16 3.62
CA TYR A 49 -4.54 -6.83 3.05
C TYR A 49 -5.84 -6.43 2.37
N ALA A 50 -5.97 -5.13 2.10
CA ALA A 50 -7.09 -4.60 1.34
C ALA A 50 -6.58 -3.48 0.47
N ILE A 51 -7.14 -3.37 -0.73
CA ILE A 51 -6.82 -2.29 -1.64
C ILE A 51 -8.05 -1.42 -1.78
N ASP A 52 -7.86 -0.12 -1.65
CA ASP A 52 -8.94 0.84 -1.71
C ASP A 52 -8.51 2.00 -2.60
N THR A 53 -9.40 2.46 -3.47
CA THR A 53 -9.06 3.54 -4.36
C THR A 53 -10.16 4.58 -4.39
N THR A 54 -9.76 5.84 -4.43
CA THR A 54 -10.66 6.97 -4.57
C THR A 54 -10.10 7.86 -5.65
N LYS A 55 -10.74 9.00 -5.87
CA LYS A 55 -10.21 9.98 -6.81
C LYS A 55 -8.83 10.48 -6.38
N GLU A 56 -8.62 10.56 -5.08
CA GLU A 56 -7.42 11.20 -4.55
C GLU A 56 -6.27 10.23 -4.38
N GLN A 57 -6.56 8.98 -4.08
CA GLN A 57 -5.49 8.08 -3.68
C GLN A 57 -5.88 6.62 -3.86
N THR A 58 -4.86 5.79 -3.93
CA THR A 58 -4.99 4.34 -3.86
C THR A 58 -4.16 3.88 -2.68
N SER A 59 -4.72 3.01 -1.85
CA SER A 59 -4.02 2.55 -0.66
C SER A 59 -4.00 1.03 -0.59
N PHE A 60 -2.91 0.53 -0.03
CA PHE A 60 -2.72 -0.88 0.27
C PHE A 60 -2.61 -0.97 1.79
N SER A 61 -3.62 -1.53 2.40
CA SER A 61 -3.68 -1.65 3.86
C SER A 61 -3.25 -3.04 4.27
N ILE A 62 -2.37 -3.12 5.26
CA ILE A 62 -1.83 -4.38 5.74
C ILE A 62 -2.35 -4.61 7.14
N TYR A 63 -2.91 -5.79 7.39
CA TYR A 63 -3.54 -6.12 8.67
C TYR A 63 -2.81 -7.27 9.34
N ARG A 64 -2.62 -7.13 10.64
CA ARG A 64 -2.12 -8.24 11.44
C ARG A 64 -3.25 -9.17 11.84
N HIS A 65 -4.44 -8.59 12.04
CA HIS A 65 -5.64 -9.34 12.38
C HIS A 65 -6.78 -8.87 11.49
N ALA A 66 -7.64 -9.78 11.13
CA ALA A 66 -8.60 -9.56 10.07
C ALA A 66 -9.59 -8.44 10.35
N SER A 67 -9.96 -8.20 11.58
CA SER A 67 -11.04 -7.26 11.85
C SER A 67 -10.60 -5.96 12.47
N GLU A 68 -9.32 -5.71 12.50
CA GLU A 68 -8.81 -4.55 13.20
C GLU A 68 -8.41 -3.45 12.24
N LEU A 69 -7.97 -2.34 12.82
CA LEU A 69 -7.41 -1.27 12.01
C LEU A 69 -6.16 -1.77 11.30
N PRO A 70 -5.87 -1.24 10.13
CA PRO A 70 -4.67 -1.65 9.42
C PRO A 70 -3.43 -1.29 10.22
N PHE A 71 -2.49 -2.24 10.24
CA PHE A 71 -1.22 -2.02 10.89
C PHE A 71 -0.40 -0.97 10.15
N LEU A 72 -0.42 -1.03 8.82
CA LEU A 72 0.26 -0.07 7.95
C LEU A 72 -0.60 0.19 6.74
N LYS A 73 -0.47 1.39 6.19
CA LYS A 73 -1.04 1.70 4.89
C LYS A 73 0.05 2.27 4.01
N VAL A 74 0.13 1.77 2.79
CA VAL A 74 0.98 2.35 1.74
C VAL A 74 0.04 3.09 0.82
N ILE A 75 0.22 4.40 0.71
CA ILE A 75 -0.72 5.25 -0.01
C ILE A 75 -0.01 5.91 -1.19
N LYS A 76 -0.64 5.82 -2.36
CA LYS A 76 -0.21 6.53 -3.55
C LYS A 76 -1.22 7.64 -3.81
N TYR A 77 -0.76 8.88 -3.83
CA TYR A 77 -1.62 10.00 -4.14
C TYR A 77 -1.62 10.25 -5.64
N HIS A 78 -2.80 10.43 -6.22
CA HIS A 78 -2.92 10.56 -7.67
C HIS A 78 -2.53 11.94 -8.16
N LYS A 79 -2.94 12.97 -7.43
CA LYS A 79 -2.62 14.35 -7.79
C LYS A 79 -1.76 14.92 -6.69
N ILE A 80 -0.61 15.43 -7.06
CA ILE A 80 0.34 15.93 -6.08
C ILE A 80 0.83 17.29 -6.53
N LYS A 81 1.16 18.13 -5.55
CA LYS A 81 1.78 19.42 -5.81
C LYS A 81 3.30 19.33 -5.73
N LYS A 82 3.78 18.44 -4.88
CA LYS A 82 5.22 18.23 -4.72
C LYS A 82 5.52 16.76 -4.97
N ALA A 83 6.63 16.49 -5.61
CA ALA A 83 6.97 15.13 -5.99
C ALA A 83 7.05 14.18 -4.81
N ASP A 84 7.56 14.66 -3.67
CA ASP A 84 7.73 13.81 -2.50
C ASP A 84 6.43 13.47 -1.80
N GLU A 85 5.30 13.98 -2.30
CA GLU A 85 4.00 13.65 -1.76
C GLU A 85 3.35 12.45 -2.44
N ARG A 86 4.01 11.87 -3.43
CA ARG A 86 3.41 10.78 -4.20
C ARG A 86 3.11 9.56 -3.33
N TRP A 87 4.03 9.19 -2.45
CA TRP A 87 3.90 7.98 -1.64
C TRP A 87 4.04 8.31 -0.18
N LYS A 88 3.16 7.71 0.63
CA LYS A 88 3.24 7.85 2.09
C LYS A 88 2.99 6.51 2.76
N ILE A 89 3.58 6.34 3.92
CA ILE A 89 3.29 5.21 4.79
C ILE A 89 2.68 5.76 6.07
N ILE A 90 1.53 5.24 6.42
CA ILE A 90 0.78 5.67 7.59
C ILE A 90 0.71 4.50 8.55
N SER A 91 0.98 4.76 9.83
CA SER A 91 0.89 3.75 10.87
C SER A 91 -0.56 3.56 11.31
N MET A 92 -0.76 2.56 12.17
CA MET A 92 -2.07 2.27 12.72
C MET A 92 -2.65 3.47 13.47
N SER A 93 -1.80 4.28 14.06
CA SER A 93 -2.26 5.47 14.79
C SER A 93 -2.53 6.65 13.88
N GLY A 94 -2.30 6.49 12.58
CA GLY A 94 -2.48 7.59 11.64
C GLY A 94 -1.25 8.44 11.43
N GLN A 95 -0.14 8.07 12.05
CA GLN A 95 1.08 8.85 11.95
C GLN A 95 1.78 8.57 10.63
N GLU A 96 2.24 9.62 9.98
CA GLU A 96 3.04 9.46 8.77
C GLU A 96 4.43 9.00 9.16
N LEU A 97 4.83 7.85 8.62
CA LEU A 97 6.14 7.27 8.91
C LEU A 97 7.17 7.64 7.87
N LYS A 98 6.75 7.81 6.63
CA LYS A 98 7.65 8.10 5.53
C LYS A 98 6.87 8.66 4.37
N ARG A 99 7.48 9.56 3.62
CA ARG A 99 6.95 10.01 2.33
C ARG A 99 8.10 10.12 1.35
N ASN A 100 7.81 9.90 0.09
CA ASN A 100 8.84 9.98 -0.94
C ASN A 100 8.18 10.01 -2.30
N ARG A 101 8.94 10.47 -3.30
CA ARG A 101 8.47 10.45 -4.67
C ARG A 101 8.52 9.05 -5.26
N ASN A 102 9.37 8.20 -4.73
CA ASN A 102 9.60 6.85 -5.28
C ASN A 102 9.13 5.79 -4.32
N LEU A 103 8.38 4.84 -4.86
CA LEU A 103 7.92 3.71 -4.07
C LEU A 103 9.09 2.89 -3.56
N ASP A 104 10.14 2.74 -4.37
CA ASP A 104 11.30 1.95 -3.96
C ASP A 104 11.89 2.45 -2.66
N ALA A 105 11.97 3.76 -2.48
CA ALA A 105 12.51 4.34 -1.26
C ALA A 105 11.61 4.02 -0.07
N VAL A 106 10.32 4.03 -0.29
CA VAL A 106 9.34 3.74 0.75
C VAL A 106 9.43 2.28 1.17
N ILE A 107 9.51 1.38 0.21
CA ILE A 107 9.63 -0.05 0.50
C ILE A 107 10.96 -0.33 1.21
N LYS A 108 12.03 0.30 0.75
CA LYS A 108 13.33 0.13 1.38
C LYS A 108 13.31 0.59 2.84
N PHE A 109 12.62 1.70 3.09
CA PHE A 109 12.46 2.18 4.46
C PHE A 109 11.78 1.13 5.33
N LEU A 110 10.70 0.53 4.82
CA LEU A 110 9.98 -0.49 5.57
C LEU A 110 10.86 -1.71 5.85
N LYS A 111 11.62 -2.12 4.86
CA LYS A 111 12.49 -3.28 5.02
C LYS A 111 13.61 -2.99 6.02
N SER A 112 14.17 -1.78 5.99
CA SER A 112 15.28 -1.44 6.87
C SER A 112 14.86 -1.36 8.32
N ARG A 113 13.63 -0.96 8.56
CA ARG A 113 13.14 -0.91 9.93
C ARG A 113 12.83 -2.30 10.47
N ASN A 114 12.77 -3.28 9.59
CA ASN A 114 12.46 -4.64 9.95
C ASN A 114 11.23 -4.71 10.85
N LEU A 115 10.38 -3.70 10.70
CA LEU A 115 9.12 -3.62 11.40
C LEU A 115 9.28 -3.62 12.92
N GLU A 116 10.34 -3.03 13.36
CA GLU A 116 10.52 -2.82 14.81
C GLU A 116 9.35 -2.05 15.37
N LEU A 117 8.74 -1.24 14.53
CA LEU A 117 7.58 -0.45 14.92
C LEU A 117 6.37 -1.30 15.23
N VAL A 118 6.43 -2.59 15.03
CA VAL A 118 5.30 -3.46 15.37
C VAL A 118 5.15 -3.64 16.87
N LYS A 119 6.12 -3.25 17.59
CA LYS A 119 6.05 -3.44 19.04
C LYS A 119 5.19 -2.39 19.71
#